data_b89eae3e59a70244698aa3419a8dcc5f
#
_entry.id   b89eae3e59a70244698aa3419a8dcc5f
#
_cell.length_a   1.000
_cell.length_b   1.000
_cell.length_c   1.000
_cell.angle_alpha   90.00
_cell.angle_beta   90.00
_cell.angle_gamma   90.00
#
_symmetry.space_group_name_H-M   'P 1'
#
loop_
_entity.id
_entity.type
_entity.pdbx_description
1 polymer ?
#
loop_
_entity_poly.entity_id
_entity_poly.type
_entity_poly.pdbx_seq_one_letter_code
_entity_poly.pdbx_strand_id
1 'polypeptide(L)'
;MADKRMEDIKKLVDNPFQRISKTRFNLLALKIFNYQYNNNKVYQKYCKFKKISINKIKNRKQIPTMPVDIFKYAYVACFPIKDAVQVFSTSGTSFGIAGRHYFTKESLELKNRCLFSLARE
;
A
#
# COMPACT_ATOMS: atom_id res chain seq x y z
N MET A 1 13.85 13.57 -6.04
CA MET A 1 14.00 13.61 -4.58
C MET A 1 13.50 12.31 -3.98
N ALA A 2 14.32 11.64 -3.19
CA ALA A 2 13.87 10.50 -2.42
C ALA A 2 12.88 11.00 -1.36
N ASP A 3 11.68 10.47 -1.38
CA ASP A 3 10.69 10.79 -0.36
C ASP A 3 11.16 10.18 0.97
N LYS A 4 11.28 11.02 2.00
CA LYS A 4 11.69 10.58 3.34
C LYS A 4 10.84 9.43 3.89
N ARG A 5 9.59 9.36 3.46
CA ARG A 5 8.67 8.25 3.81
C ARG A 5 9.16 6.91 3.27
N MET A 6 9.70 6.92 2.06
CA MET A 6 10.24 5.71 1.44
C MET A 6 11.50 5.22 2.14
N GLU A 7 12.31 6.13 2.66
CA GLU A 7 13.51 5.75 3.43
C GLU A 7 13.15 4.97 4.70
N ASP A 8 12.14 5.43 5.44
CA ASP A 8 11.68 4.74 6.64
C ASP A 8 11.13 3.35 6.32
N ILE A 9 10.38 3.23 5.21
CA ILE A 9 9.84 1.95 4.75
C ILE A 9 10.95 1.01 4.30
N LYS A 10 11.94 1.52 3.56
CA LYS A 10 13.09 0.72 3.11
C LYS A 10 13.87 0.14 4.28
N LYS A 11 14.06 0.91 5.34
CA LYS A 11 14.72 0.43 6.56
C LYS A 11 13.97 -0.74 7.20
N LEU A 12 12.64 -0.67 7.25
CA LEU A 12 11.81 -1.76 7.76
C LEU A 12 11.88 -2.99 6.86
N VAL A 13 11.86 -2.81 5.56
CA VAL A 13 11.93 -3.89 4.57
C VAL A 13 13.28 -4.62 4.66
N ASP A 14 14.36 -3.88 4.85
CA ASP A 14 15.70 -4.46 4.97
C ASP A 14 15.92 -5.22 6.28
N ASN A 15 15.12 -4.93 7.30
CA ASN A 15 15.14 -5.64 8.57
C ASN A 15 13.72 -5.90 9.08
N PRO A 16 13.00 -6.85 8.45
CA PRO A 16 11.58 -7.09 8.74
C PRO A 16 11.33 -7.63 10.16
N PHE A 17 12.34 -8.18 10.81
CA PHE A 17 12.23 -8.68 12.18
C PHE A 17 12.63 -7.66 13.24
N GLN A 18 12.95 -6.45 12.82
CA GLN A 18 13.29 -5.36 13.73
C GLN A 18 12.08 -5.04 14.64
N ARG A 19 12.35 -4.95 15.94
CA ARG A 19 11.33 -4.49 16.87
C ARG A 19 11.17 -2.98 16.74
N ILE A 20 9.94 -2.54 16.61
CA ILE A 20 9.59 -1.12 16.61
C ILE A 20 8.52 -0.88 17.68
N SER A 21 8.54 0.33 18.27
CA SER A 21 7.52 0.70 19.24
C SER A 21 6.15 0.83 18.58
N LYS A 22 5.09 0.69 19.37
CA LYS A 22 3.72 0.93 18.89
C LYS A 22 3.58 2.37 18.36
N THR A 23 4.19 3.33 19.01
CA THR A 23 4.17 4.75 18.60
C THR A 23 4.80 4.91 17.22
N ARG A 24 5.98 4.32 16.99
CA ARG A 24 6.64 4.39 15.68
C ARG A 24 5.83 3.70 14.59
N PHE A 25 5.30 2.51 14.88
CA PHE A 25 4.46 1.78 13.94
C PHE A 25 3.23 2.62 13.56
N ASN A 26 2.59 3.22 14.55
CA ASN A 26 1.43 4.08 14.33
C ASN A 26 1.75 5.27 13.44
N LEU A 27 2.89 5.95 13.68
CA LEU A 27 3.32 7.08 12.84
C LEU A 27 3.57 6.65 11.39
N LEU A 28 4.22 5.52 11.18
CA LEU A 28 4.48 5.00 9.84
C LEU A 28 3.17 4.63 9.13
N ALA A 29 2.25 3.99 9.83
CA ALA A 29 0.94 3.64 9.27
C ALA A 29 0.16 4.89 8.84
N LEU A 30 0.18 5.95 9.64
CA LEU A 30 -0.46 7.21 9.30
C LEU A 30 0.19 7.90 8.10
N LYS A 31 1.51 7.84 7.99
CA LYS A 31 2.22 8.38 6.81
C LYS A 31 1.81 7.64 5.53
N ILE A 32 1.73 6.32 5.60
CA ILE A 32 1.29 5.50 4.46
C ILE A 32 -0.16 5.81 4.12
N PHE A 33 -1.03 5.93 5.12
CA PHE A 33 -2.43 6.30 4.91
C PHE A 33 -2.56 7.64 4.18
N ASN A 34 -1.84 8.67 4.65
CA ASN A 34 -1.87 9.99 4.02
C ASN A 34 -1.38 9.94 2.58
N TYR A 35 -0.32 9.19 2.32
CA TYR A 35 0.18 9.00 0.97
C TYR A 35 -0.85 8.29 0.07
N GLN A 36 -1.44 7.21 0.54
CA GLN A 36 -2.47 6.48 -0.20
C GLN A 36 -3.69 7.35 -0.47
N TYR A 37 -4.18 8.06 0.53
CA TYR A 37 -5.33 8.94 0.36
C TYR A 37 -5.09 10.02 -0.69
N ASN A 38 -3.91 10.62 -0.68
CA ASN A 38 -3.60 11.73 -1.58
C ASN A 38 -3.26 11.28 -3.01
N ASN A 39 -2.80 10.06 -3.20
CA ASN A 39 -2.29 9.59 -4.49
C ASN A 39 -3.09 8.45 -5.12
N ASN A 40 -3.84 7.71 -4.34
CA ASN A 40 -4.67 6.61 -4.82
C ASN A 40 -6.11 7.11 -4.99
N LYS A 41 -6.50 7.40 -6.23
CA LYS A 41 -7.82 7.98 -6.53
C LYS A 41 -8.98 7.08 -6.13
N VAL A 42 -8.82 5.77 -6.28
CA VAL A 42 -9.86 4.80 -5.93
C VAL A 42 -10.05 4.77 -4.42
N TYR A 43 -8.96 4.73 -3.66
CA TYR A 43 -9.01 4.77 -2.20
C TYR A 43 -9.61 6.08 -1.69
N GLN A 44 -9.22 7.20 -2.28
CA GLN A 44 -9.77 8.51 -1.92
C GLN A 44 -11.30 8.55 -2.12
N LYS A 45 -11.77 8.07 -3.26
CA LYS A 45 -13.22 7.99 -3.54
C LYS A 45 -13.94 7.09 -2.54
N TYR A 46 -13.32 5.97 -2.20
CA TYR A 46 -13.87 5.06 -1.20
C TYR A 46 -14.02 5.73 0.16
N CYS A 47 -12.98 6.43 0.63
CA CYS A 47 -13.03 7.16 1.91
C CYS A 47 -14.10 8.25 1.89
N LYS A 48 -14.23 8.99 0.80
CA LYS A 48 -15.27 10.02 0.64
C LYS A 48 -16.67 9.40 0.62
N PHE A 49 -16.84 8.28 -0.06
CA PHE A 49 -18.10 7.55 -0.07
C PHE A 49 -18.51 7.09 1.32
N LYS A 50 -17.56 6.63 2.11
CA LYS A 50 -17.78 6.23 3.51
C LYS A 50 -17.92 7.43 4.46
N LYS A 51 -17.83 8.65 3.96
CA LYS A 51 -17.91 9.89 4.76
C LYS A 51 -16.88 9.95 5.87
N ILE A 52 -15.68 9.48 5.60
CA ILE A 52 -14.59 9.47 6.57
C ILE A 52 -13.92 10.82 6.61
N SER A 53 -13.83 11.41 7.81
CA SER A 53 -13.08 12.63 8.03
C SER A 53 -11.61 12.31 8.26
N ILE A 54 -10.74 12.70 7.34
CA ILE A 54 -9.30 12.44 7.42
C ILE A 54 -8.70 13.04 8.68
N ASN A 55 -9.16 14.22 9.06
CA ASN A 55 -8.64 14.93 10.23
C ASN A 55 -8.90 14.20 11.55
N LYS A 56 -9.83 13.24 11.56
CA LYS A 56 -10.14 12.41 12.72
C LYS A 56 -9.30 11.12 12.79
N ILE A 57 -8.53 10.81 11.75
CA ILE A 57 -7.67 9.63 11.73
C ILE A 57 -6.39 9.96 12.48
N LYS A 58 -6.27 9.48 13.72
CA LYS A 58 -5.15 9.75 14.63
C LYS A 58 -4.33 8.53 14.97
N ASN A 59 -4.83 7.34 14.68
CA ASN A 59 -4.09 6.11 14.91
C ASN A 59 -4.43 5.06 13.85
N ARG A 60 -3.58 4.03 13.76
CA ARG A 60 -3.69 2.97 12.73
C ARG A 60 -5.03 2.23 12.74
N LYS A 61 -5.67 2.11 13.90
CA LYS A 61 -6.95 1.39 14.02
C LYS A 61 -8.10 2.14 13.37
N GLN A 62 -7.96 3.43 13.17
CA GLN A 62 -8.97 4.28 12.54
C GLN A 62 -8.82 4.32 11.01
N ILE A 63 -7.71 3.83 10.47
CA ILE A 63 -7.45 3.82 9.03
C ILE A 63 -8.51 2.95 8.34
N PRO A 64 -9.26 3.50 7.37
CA PRO A 64 -10.28 2.73 6.64
C PRO A 64 -9.67 1.62 5.80
N THR A 65 -10.29 0.45 5.85
CA THR A 65 -9.92 -0.68 5.00
C THR A 65 -10.89 -0.77 3.82
N MET A 66 -10.33 -1.03 2.64
CA MET A 66 -11.10 -1.14 1.41
C MET A 66 -11.29 -2.63 1.06
N PRO A 67 -12.48 -3.04 0.59
CA PRO A 67 -12.67 -4.43 0.17
C PRO A 67 -11.69 -4.84 -0.93
N VAL A 68 -11.10 -6.01 -0.78
CA VAL A 68 -10.11 -6.52 -1.74
C VAL A 68 -10.69 -6.76 -3.14
N ASP A 69 -11.99 -6.98 -3.24
CA ASP A 69 -12.67 -7.18 -4.54
C ASP A 69 -12.58 -5.95 -5.45
N ILE A 70 -12.32 -4.78 -4.90
CA ILE A 70 -12.15 -3.56 -5.70
C ILE A 70 -11.00 -3.73 -6.72
N PHE A 71 -9.96 -4.49 -6.39
CA PHE A 71 -8.86 -4.78 -7.32
C PHE A 71 -9.29 -5.50 -8.59
N LYS A 72 -10.47 -6.13 -8.59
CA LYS A 72 -11.03 -6.80 -9.76
C LYS A 72 -11.68 -5.83 -10.75
N TYR A 73 -12.15 -4.68 -10.26
CA TYR A 73 -13.00 -3.77 -11.02
C TYR A 73 -12.40 -2.40 -11.25
N ALA A 74 -11.32 -2.04 -10.58
CA ALA A 74 -10.73 -0.72 -10.64
C ALA A 74 -9.21 -0.77 -10.69
N TYR A 75 -8.61 0.29 -11.22
CA TYR A 75 -7.18 0.50 -11.18
C TYR A 75 -6.80 1.09 -9.81
N VAL A 76 -6.31 0.26 -8.93
CA VAL A 76 -5.95 0.65 -7.56
C VAL A 76 -4.44 0.82 -7.47
N ALA A 77 -3.97 2.05 -7.56
CA ALA A 77 -2.55 2.37 -7.47
C ALA A 77 -2.34 3.86 -7.18
N CYS A 78 -1.14 4.21 -6.72
CA CYS A 78 -0.75 5.59 -6.43
C CYS A 78 0.00 6.25 -7.59
N PHE A 79 0.00 5.66 -8.77
CA PHE A 79 0.76 6.14 -9.93
C PHE A 79 -0.03 5.87 -11.22
N PRO A 80 0.28 6.62 -12.32
CA PRO A 80 -0.37 6.37 -13.61
C PRO A 80 -0.05 4.98 -14.16
N ILE A 81 -1.01 4.36 -14.84
CA ILE A 81 -0.84 3.01 -15.40
C ILE A 81 0.35 2.91 -16.35
N LYS A 82 0.70 3.99 -17.03
CA LYS A 82 1.87 4.04 -17.93
C LYS A 82 3.20 3.78 -17.23
N ASP A 83 3.25 4.01 -15.90
CA ASP A 83 4.46 3.80 -15.10
C ASP A 83 4.55 2.38 -14.55
N ALA A 84 3.53 1.55 -14.75
CA ALA A 84 3.55 0.16 -14.34
C ALA A 84 4.49 -0.66 -15.22
N VAL A 85 5.40 -1.41 -14.58
CA VAL A 85 6.32 -2.32 -15.29
C VAL A 85 5.93 -3.78 -15.10
N GLN A 86 5.08 -4.06 -14.12
CA GLN A 86 4.63 -5.42 -13.81
C GLN A 86 3.21 -5.41 -13.27
N VAL A 87 2.44 -6.41 -13.65
CA VAL A 87 1.09 -6.66 -13.14
C VAL A 87 1.03 -8.08 -12.61
N PHE A 88 0.59 -8.24 -11.37
CA PHE A 88 0.31 -9.55 -10.80
C PHE A 88 -1.21 -9.73 -10.71
N SER A 89 -1.70 -10.85 -11.20
CA SER A 89 -3.12 -11.20 -11.14
C SER A 89 -3.35 -12.28 -10.11
N THR A 90 -4.40 -12.12 -9.30
CA THR A 90 -4.84 -13.19 -8.40
C THR A 90 -5.58 -14.25 -9.20
N SER A 91 -5.63 -15.48 -8.71
CA SER A 91 -6.48 -16.51 -9.32
C SER A 91 -7.95 -16.08 -9.19
N GLY A 92 -8.65 -15.97 -10.34
CA GLY A 92 -10.07 -15.66 -10.35
C GLY A 92 -10.85 -16.83 -9.78
N THR A 93 -11.44 -16.65 -8.61
CA THR A 93 -12.18 -17.73 -7.95
C THR A 93 -13.69 -17.61 -8.18
N SER A 94 -14.23 -16.41 -8.13
CA SER A 94 -15.66 -16.16 -8.34
C SER A 94 -15.85 -15.45 -9.67
N PHE A 95 -16.66 -16.01 -10.56
CA PHE A 95 -17.00 -15.40 -11.85
C PHE A 95 -15.82 -15.18 -12.82
N GLY A 96 -14.69 -15.81 -12.61
CA GLY A 96 -13.53 -15.74 -13.50
C GLY A 96 -12.83 -14.39 -13.58
N ILE A 97 -13.13 -13.45 -12.67
CA ILE A 97 -12.51 -12.13 -12.64
C ILE A 97 -11.36 -12.13 -11.62
N ALA A 98 -10.15 -11.82 -12.10
CA ALA A 98 -8.97 -11.73 -11.25
C ALA A 98 -8.74 -10.31 -10.75
N GLY A 99 -8.27 -10.17 -9.51
CA GLY A 99 -7.72 -8.92 -9.01
C GLY A 99 -6.37 -8.62 -9.64
N ARG A 100 -6.10 -7.36 -9.94
CA ARG A 100 -4.85 -6.94 -10.57
C ARG A 100 -4.08 -6.01 -9.65
N HIS A 101 -2.79 -6.30 -9.45
CA HIS A 101 -1.89 -5.52 -8.62
C HIS A 101 -0.74 -5.01 -9.48
N TYR A 102 -0.60 -3.69 -9.55
CA TYR A 102 0.34 -3.00 -10.43
C TYR A 102 1.56 -2.56 -9.64
N PHE A 103 2.73 -2.67 -10.26
CA PHE A 103 4.00 -2.29 -9.65
C PHE A 103 4.80 -1.40 -10.58
N THR A 104 5.37 -0.32 -10.03
CA THR A 104 6.43 0.43 -10.67
C THR A 104 7.75 -0.32 -10.50
N LYS A 105 8.78 0.11 -11.22
CA LYS A 105 10.13 -0.42 -11.03
C LYS A 105 10.56 -0.33 -9.56
N GLU A 106 10.34 0.82 -8.93
CA GLU A 106 10.72 1.06 -7.53
C GLU A 106 9.93 0.17 -6.56
N SER A 107 8.62 0.08 -6.71
CA SER A 107 7.80 -0.75 -5.82
C SER A 107 8.08 -2.25 -6.01
N LEU A 108 8.40 -2.68 -7.23
CA LEU A 108 8.79 -4.06 -7.50
C LEU A 108 10.12 -4.41 -6.82
N GLU A 109 11.11 -3.51 -6.89
CA GLU A 109 12.38 -3.68 -6.20
C GLU A 109 12.17 -3.77 -4.68
N LEU A 110 11.31 -2.93 -4.12
CA LEU A 110 10.99 -2.94 -2.69
C LEU A 110 10.36 -4.27 -2.27
N LYS A 111 9.41 -4.77 -3.05
CA LYS A 111 8.77 -6.07 -2.83
C LYS A 111 9.80 -7.20 -2.84
N ASN A 112 10.69 -7.21 -3.83
CA ASN A 112 11.72 -8.24 -3.97
C ASN A 112 12.74 -8.19 -2.83
N ARG A 113 13.12 -6.99 -2.39
CA ARG A 113 14.01 -6.83 -1.22
C ARG A 113 13.36 -7.38 0.05
N CYS A 114 12.07 -7.16 0.25
CA CYS A 114 11.34 -7.70 1.39
C CYS A 114 11.35 -9.23 1.38
N LEU A 115 11.02 -9.85 0.26
CA LEU A 115 11.04 -11.31 0.12
C LEU A 115 12.44 -11.88 0.35
N PHE A 116 13.47 -11.22 -0.18
CA PHE A 116 14.85 -11.64 -0.02
C PHE A 116 15.31 -11.57 1.44
N SER A 117 14.94 -10.50 2.14
CA SER A 117 15.26 -10.34 3.56
C SER A 117 14.59 -11.41 4.42
N LEU A 118 13.34 -11.77 4.11
CA LEU A 118 12.64 -12.84 4.80
C LEU A 118 13.28 -14.22 4.54
N ALA A 119 13.78 -14.45 3.34
CA ALA A 119 14.42 -15.71 2.97
C ALA A 119 15.78 -15.94 3.63
N ARG A 120 16.43 -14.90 4.16
CA ARG A 120 17.72 -15.01 4.86
C ARG A 120 17.62 -15.59 6.27
N GLU A 121 16.44 -15.58 6.86
CA GLU A 121 16.21 -16.09 8.22
C GLU A 121 15.98 -17.66 8.24
#